data_c1a2821c077f56c7cc83698f7a731497
#
_entry.id   c1a2821c077f56c7cc83698f7a731497
#
_cell.length_a   1.000
_cell.length_b   1.000
_cell.length_c   1.000
_cell.angle_alpha   90.00
_cell.angle_beta   90.00
_cell.angle_gamma   90.00
#
_symmetry.space_group_name_H-M   'P 1'
#
loop_
_entity.id
_entity.type
_entity.pdbx_description
1 polymer ?
#
loop_
_entity_poly.entity_id
_entity_poly.type
_entity_poly.pdbx_seq_one_letter_code
_entity_poly.pdbx_strand_id
1 'polypeptide(L)'
;MKLGKILVPLDGSMLAEGALSNAVDLAEKYGATISLLRAAEAFTMPGADAVEAQATAVREAEEYLAAVVRRLANRVIGRVETHVGCGAAAAASVEAAAVQKADLIVMSTHGRSGLGRLVLGRVTESVLRGTTVPILVVRADHAPLDAPSGARQAERASHV
;
A
#
# COMPACT_ATOMS: atom_id res chain seq x y z
N MET A 1 17.01 -4.82 -14.20
CA MET A 1 16.64 -4.01 -13.04
C MET A 1 16.82 -4.87 -11.79
N LYS A 2 17.62 -4.41 -10.83
CA LYS A 2 17.75 -5.11 -9.54
C LYS A 2 16.62 -4.64 -8.65
N LEU A 3 15.76 -5.54 -8.19
CA LEU A 3 14.64 -5.22 -7.32
C LEU A 3 15.00 -5.68 -5.90
N GLY A 4 15.47 -4.77 -5.06
CA GLY A 4 15.89 -5.05 -3.68
C GLY A 4 14.89 -4.57 -2.63
N LYS A 5 14.15 -3.50 -2.93
CA LYS A 5 13.15 -2.94 -2.01
C LYS A 5 11.89 -2.48 -2.74
N ILE A 6 10.74 -2.94 -2.26
CA ILE A 6 9.41 -2.62 -2.78
C ILE A 6 8.66 -1.81 -1.72
N LEU A 7 8.27 -0.59 -2.04
CA LEU A 7 7.42 0.25 -1.18
C LEU A 7 5.95 0.00 -1.50
N VAL A 8 5.13 -0.22 -0.47
CA VAL A 8 3.68 -0.41 -0.59
C VAL A 8 2.98 0.58 0.33
N PRO A 9 2.51 1.73 -0.20
CA PRO A 9 1.68 2.66 0.56
C PRO A 9 0.29 2.09 0.83
N LEU A 10 -0.15 2.17 2.09
CA LEU A 10 -1.44 1.68 2.57
C LEU A 10 -2.18 2.79 3.32
N ASP A 11 -3.51 2.81 3.20
CA ASP A 11 -4.37 3.80 3.86
C ASP A 11 -5.38 3.17 4.85
N GLY A 12 -5.26 1.86 5.07
CA GLY A 12 -6.18 1.09 5.91
C GLY A 12 -7.39 0.54 5.15
N SER A 13 -7.57 0.88 3.87
CA SER A 13 -8.64 0.33 3.06
C SER A 13 -8.27 -1.03 2.46
N MET A 14 -9.28 -1.88 2.26
CA MET A 14 -9.12 -3.15 1.53
C MET A 14 -8.64 -2.92 0.08
N LEU A 15 -9.01 -1.78 -0.50
CA LEU A 15 -8.58 -1.39 -1.83
C LEU A 15 -7.06 -1.22 -1.89
N ALA A 16 -6.47 -0.47 -0.95
CA ALA A 16 -5.02 -0.28 -0.89
C ALA A 16 -4.30 -1.62 -0.66
N GLU A 17 -4.86 -2.49 0.15
CA GLU A 17 -4.32 -3.83 0.41
C GLU A 17 -4.36 -4.75 -0.82
N GLY A 18 -5.15 -4.44 -1.85
CA GLY A 18 -5.14 -5.15 -3.13
C GLY A 18 -3.77 -5.16 -3.82
N ALA A 19 -2.88 -4.24 -3.49
CA ALA A 19 -1.51 -4.20 -3.99
C ALA A 19 -0.59 -5.25 -3.35
N LEU A 20 -0.94 -5.77 -2.15
CA LEU A 20 -0.05 -6.62 -1.36
C LEU A 20 0.28 -7.96 -2.02
N SER A 21 -0.69 -8.60 -2.69
CA SER A 21 -0.43 -9.89 -3.34
C SER A 21 0.63 -9.77 -4.44
N ASN A 22 0.54 -8.74 -5.26
CA ASN A 22 1.54 -8.51 -6.31
C ASN A 22 2.91 -8.11 -5.73
N ALA A 23 2.92 -7.33 -4.65
CA ALA A 23 4.17 -6.98 -3.97
C ALA A 23 4.84 -8.21 -3.35
N VAL A 24 4.08 -9.13 -2.76
CA VAL A 24 4.57 -10.40 -2.19
C VAL A 24 5.14 -11.28 -3.31
N ASP A 25 4.40 -11.50 -4.39
CA ASP A 25 4.86 -12.33 -5.51
C ASP A 25 6.17 -11.80 -6.10
N LEU A 26 6.29 -10.48 -6.24
CA LEU A 26 7.53 -9.84 -6.70
C LEU A 26 8.67 -9.97 -5.69
N ALA A 27 8.38 -9.77 -4.40
CA ALA A 27 9.38 -9.88 -3.35
C ALA A 27 9.95 -11.30 -3.26
N GLU A 28 9.10 -12.31 -3.33
CA GLU A 28 9.52 -13.72 -3.35
C GLU A 28 10.39 -14.04 -4.57
N LYS A 29 9.93 -13.58 -5.75
CA LYS A 29 10.65 -13.86 -7.01
C LYS A 29 12.04 -13.24 -7.07
N TYR A 30 12.21 -12.04 -6.52
CA TYR A 30 13.45 -11.26 -6.63
C TYR A 30 14.26 -11.20 -5.34
N GLY A 31 13.78 -11.78 -4.24
CA GLY A 31 14.42 -11.68 -2.93
C GLY A 31 14.38 -10.26 -2.36
N ALA A 32 13.34 -9.48 -2.70
CA ALA A 32 13.23 -8.10 -2.27
C ALA A 32 12.63 -7.95 -0.87
N THR A 33 13.00 -6.88 -0.18
CA THR A 33 12.35 -6.45 1.06
C THR A 33 11.06 -5.70 0.73
N ILE A 34 9.96 -6.03 1.42
CA ILE A 34 8.71 -5.26 1.35
C ILE A 34 8.75 -4.18 2.44
N SER A 35 8.56 -2.93 2.06
CA SER A 35 8.40 -1.80 2.96
C SER A 35 6.94 -1.33 2.93
N LEU A 36 6.21 -1.56 4.00
CA LEU A 36 4.84 -1.10 4.17
C LEU A 36 4.86 0.31 4.75
N LEU A 37 4.14 1.23 4.12
CA LEU A 37 4.03 2.61 4.55
C LEU A 37 2.58 2.95 4.87
N ARG A 38 2.33 3.64 5.98
CA ARG A 38 1.08 4.34 6.23
C ARG A 38 1.37 5.78 6.62
N ALA A 39 0.70 6.73 5.98
CA ALA A 39 0.74 8.12 6.38
C ALA A 39 -0.20 8.34 7.58
N ALA A 40 0.33 8.97 8.62
CA ALA A 40 -0.41 9.43 9.78
C ALA A 40 -0.75 10.92 9.61
N GLU A 41 -1.98 11.20 9.21
CA GLU A 41 -2.50 12.55 9.05
C GLU A 41 -3.55 12.80 10.12
N ALA A 42 -3.23 13.67 11.08
CA ALA A 42 -4.16 14.03 12.12
C ALA A 42 -5.13 15.10 11.63
N PHE A 43 -6.42 14.83 11.75
CA PHE A 43 -7.46 15.86 11.61
C PHE A 43 -7.64 16.53 12.97
N THR A 44 -7.26 17.80 13.08
CA THR A 44 -7.47 18.59 14.29
C THR A 44 -8.76 19.41 14.16
N MET A 45 -9.68 19.19 15.09
CA MET A 45 -10.85 20.05 15.28
C MET A 45 -10.43 21.33 16.02
N PRO A 46 -11.10 22.49 15.78
CA PRO A 46 -10.85 23.70 16.58
C PRO A 46 -10.97 23.39 18.10
N GLY A 47 -9.91 23.68 18.85
CA GLY A 47 -9.86 23.43 20.31
C GLY A 47 -9.31 22.05 20.71
N ALA A 48 -8.99 21.15 19.78
CA ALA A 48 -8.33 19.90 20.08
C ALA A 48 -6.81 20.09 20.21
N ASP A 49 -6.16 19.24 21.03
CA ASP A 49 -4.71 19.20 21.13
C ASP A 49 -4.12 18.53 19.88
N ALA A 50 -3.46 19.32 19.06
CA ALA A 50 -2.86 18.86 17.82
C ALA A 50 -1.75 17.82 18.03
N VAL A 51 -1.03 17.90 19.15
CA VAL A 51 0.06 16.97 19.49
C VAL A 51 -0.54 15.61 19.86
N GLU A 52 -1.60 15.59 20.67
CA GLU A 52 -2.28 14.36 21.05
C GLU A 52 -2.97 13.70 19.86
N ALA A 53 -3.61 14.51 18.99
CA ALA A 53 -4.24 14.00 17.76
C ALA A 53 -3.20 13.35 16.83
N GLN A 54 -2.04 13.98 16.66
CA GLN A 54 -0.96 13.42 15.85
C GLN A 54 -0.38 12.14 16.47
N ALA A 55 -0.17 12.11 17.78
CA ALA A 55 0.32 10.92 18.48
C ALA A 55 -0.66 9.74 18.34
N THR A 56 -1.96 10.02 18.40
CA THR A 56 -3.01 9.00 18.17
C THR A 56 -2.99 8.48 16.75
N ALA A 57 -2.90 9.36 15.74
CA ALA A 57 -2.82 8.95 14.33
C ALA A 57 -1.59 8.07 14.05
N VAL A 58 -0.45 8.37 14.68
CA VAL A 58 0.77 7.55 14.55
C VAL A 58 0.54 6.15 15.17
N ARG A 59 -0.01 6.07 16.38
CA ARG A 59 -0.30 4.77 17.03
C ARG A 59 -1.25 3.91 16.21
N GLU A 60 -2.33 4.51 15.70
CA GLU A 60 -3.28 3.79 14.82
C GLU A 60 -2.61 3.29 13.54
N ALA A 61 -1.71 4.07 12.96
CA ALA A 61 -0.94 3.66 11.79
C ALA A 61 0.00 2.48 12.10
N GLU A 62 0.70 2.53 13.23
CA GLU A 62 1.60 1.45 13.69
C GLU A 62 0.82 0.15 13.97
N GLU A 63 -0.31 0.24 14.68
CA GLU A 63 -1.17 -0.91 14.99
C GLU A 63 -1.72 -1.57 13.70
N TYR A 64 -2.16 -0.76 12.75
CA TYR A 64 -2.62 -1.24 11.46
C TYR A 64 -1.51 -1.96 10.70
N LEU A 65 -0.32 -1.35 10.58
CA LEU A 65 0.81 -1.97 9.88
C LEU A 65 1.25 -3.27 10.55
N ALA A 66 1.27 -3.31 11.88
CA ALA A 66 1.56 -4.54 12.63
C ALA A 66 0.54 -5.65 12.35
N ALA A 67 -0.74 -5.31 12.21
CA ALA A 67 -1.78 -6.26 11.83
C ALA A 67 -1.58 -6.80 10.41
N VAL A 68 -1.19 -5.95 9.46
CA VAL A 68 -0.87 -6.37 8.09
C VAL A 68 0.34 -7.31 8.09
N VAL A 69 1.41 -6.98 8.82
CA VAL A 69 2.61 -7.85 8.93
C VAL A 69 2.24 -9.23 9.48
N ARG A 70 1.41 -9.30 10.53
CA ARG A 70 0.96 -10.60 11.07
C ARG A 70 0.22 -11.44 10.04
N ARG A 71 -0.62 -10.83 9.20
CA ARG A 71 -1.31 -11.54 8.10
C ARG A 71 -0.37 -11.99 6.99
N LEU A 72 0.70 -11.26 6.75
CA LEU A 72 1.72 -11.61 5.75
C LEU A 72 2.72 -12.66 6.24
N ALA A 73 2.91 -12.85 7.55
CA ALA A 73 3.95 -13.69 8.15
C ALA A 73 3.96 -15.14 7.63
N ASN A 74 2.80 -15.68 7.25
CA ASN A 74 2.66 -17.03 6.72
C ASN A 74 2.82 -17.11 5.19
N ARG A 75 3.02 -15.98 4.50
CA ARG A 75 3.02 -15.87 3.03
C ARG A 75 4.29 -15.27 2.47
N VAL A 76 5.08 -14.61 3.28
CA VAL A 76 6.31 -13.93 2.85
C VAL A 76 7.51 -14.64 3.50
N ILE A 77 8.35 -15.24 2.67
CA ILE A 77 9.64 -15.82 3.10
C ILE A 77 10.68 -14.71 3.30
N GLY A 78 10.42 -13.51 2.80
CA GLY A 78 11.31 -12.37 2.82
C GLY A 78 11.13 -11.42 4.01
N ARG A 79 11.88 -10.34 3.99
CA ARG A 79 11.85 -9.29 5.02
C ARG A 79 10.71 -8.32 4.76
N VAL A 80 9.91 -8.03 5.79
CA VAL A 80 8.88 -6.98 5.78
C VAL A 80 9.26 -5.92 6.80
N GLU A 81 9.33 -4.67 6.36
CA GLU A 81 9.59 -3.48 7.19
C GLU A 81 8.32 -2.61 7.22
N THR A 82 8.13 -1.87 8.30
CA THR A 82 6.99 -0.95 8.45
C THR A 82 7.49 0.46 8.72
N HIS A 83 6.82 1.45 8.13
CA HIS A 83 7.14 2.86 8.30
C HIS A 83 5.85 3.66 8.44
N VAL A 84 5.85 4.61 9.36
CA VAL A 84 4.80 5.61 9.49
C VAL A 84 5.33 6.93 8.96
N GLY A 85 4.71 7.46 7.91
CA GLY A 85 4.99 8.78 7.39
C GLY A 85 4.07 9.83 8.02
N CYS A 86 4.48 11.08 8.09
CA CYS A 86 3.67 12.19 8.58
C CYS A 86 3.08 12.99 7.41
N GLY A 87 1.88 13.52 7.60
CA GLY A 87 1.21 14.38 6.62
C GLY A 87 0.52 13.63 5.49
N ALA A 88 0.33 14.32 4.36
CA ALA A 88 -0.45 13.80 3.23
C ALA A 88 0.16 12.53 2.62
N ALA A 89 -0.68 11.53 2.35
CA ALA A 89 -0.27 10.20 1.89
C ALA A 89 0.64 10.22 0.65
N ALA A 90 0.37 11.10 -0.32
CA ALA A 90 1.20 11.19 -1.52
C ALA A 90 2.61 11.71 -1.22
N ALA A 91 2.72 12.78 -0.42
CA ALA A 91 4.02 13.34 -0.03
C ALA A 91 4.84 12.35 0.80
N ALA A 92 4.21 11.71 1.80
CA ALA A 92 4.84 10.69 2.63
C ALA A 92 5.33 9.50 1.77
N SER A 93 4.58 9.10 0.74
CA SER A 93 4.97 8.02 -0.17
C SER A 93 6.19 8.37 -1.03
N VAL A 94 6.22 9.58 -1.57
CA VAL A 94 7.35 10.08 -2.38
C VAL A 94 8.61 10.21 -1.53
N GLU A 95 8.50 10.79 -0.33
CA GLU A 95 9.60 10.93 0.62
C GLU A 95 10.14 9.56 1.06
N ALA A 96 9.25 8.64 1.46
CA ALA A 96 9.64 7.30 1.85
C ALA A 96 10.35 6.54 0.73
N ALA A 97 9.87 6.66 -0.50
CA ALA A 97 10.50 6.02 -1.66
C ALA A 97 11.94 6.51 -1.86
N ALA A 98 12.17 7.82 -1.71
CA ALA A 98 13.50 8.42 -1.85
C ALA A 98 14.42 8.05 -0.68
N VAL A 99 13.97 8.25 0.56
CA VAL A 99 14.76 8.01 1.79
C VAL A 99 15.15 6.54 1.93
N GLN A 100 14.23 5.63 1.64
CA GLN A 100 14.45 4.19 1.76
C GLN A 100 15.13 3.58 0.53
N LYS A 101 15.35 4.38 -0.53
CA LYS A 101 15.89 3.93 -1.81
C LYS A 101 15.08 2.77 -2.38
N ALA A 102 13.77 2.94 -2.44
CA ALA A 102 12.89 1.95 -3.03
C ALA A 102 13.15 1.80 -4.53
N ASP A 103 13.18 0.58 -5.02
CA ASP A 103 13.38 0.26 -6.45
C ASP A 103 12.05 0.22 -7.21
N LEU A 104 10.95 0.02 -6.48
CA LEU A 104 9.58 -0.06 -7.01
C LEU A 104 8.59 0.40 -5.96
N ILE A 105 7.57 1.15 -6.39
CA ILE A 105 6.37 1.41 -5.61
C ILE A 105 5.23 0.54 -6.17
N VAL A 106 4.51 -0.17 -5.32
CA VAL A 106 3.32 -0.94 -5.72
C VAL A 106 2.09 -0.33 -5.06
N MET A 107 1.16 0.15 -5.85
CA MET A 107 -0.07 0.80 -5.39
C MET A 107 -1.28 0.21 -6.09
N SER A 108 -2.43 0.20 -5.42
CA SER A 108 -3.69 -0.17 -6.04
C SER A 108 -4.46 1.06 -6.52
N THR A 109 -5.31 0.84 -7.52
CA THR A 109 -6.27 1.82 -8.01
C THR A 109 -7.68 1.23 -8.03
N HIS A 110 -8.70 2.10 -8.08
CA HIS A 110 -10.10 1.68 -8.12
C HIS A 110 -10.41 0.89 -9.40
N GLY A 111 -10.80 -0.38 -9.25
CA GLY A 111 -11.06 -1.30 -10.34
C GLY A 111 -12.39 -1.13 -11.08
N ARG A 112 -13.37 -0.44 -10.47
CA ARG A 112 -14.75 -0.40 -10.97
C ARG A 112 -15.40 0.98 -10.85
N SER A 113 -15.03 1.91 -11.70
CA SER A 113 -15.99 2.88 -12.17
C SER A 113 -16.45 2.42 -13.57
N GLY A 114 -17.76 2.20 -13.75
CA GLY A 114 -18.36 1.57 -14.94
C GLY A 114 -18.23 2.34 -16.27
N LEU A 115 -17.15 3.10 -16.46
CA LEU A 115 -16.92 3.96 -17.63
C LEU A 115 -15.68 3.55 -18.46
N GLY A 116 -15.14 2.35 -18.26
CA GLY A 116 -14.04 1.85 -19.12
C GLY A 116 -12.74 2.66 -19.06
N ARG A 117 -12.66 3.71 -18.26
CA ARG A 117 -11.47 4.54 -18.08
C ARG A 117 -10.75 4.16 -16.80
N LEU A 118 -9.45 3.98 -16.90
CA LEU A 118 -8.58 3.81 -15.73
C LEU A 118 -8.57 5.14 -14.97
N VAL A 119 -9.34 5.23 -13.89
CA VAL A 119 -9.28 6.39 -13.00
C VAL A 119 -8.18 6.12 -11.98
N LEU A 120 -7.02 6.71 -12.20
CA LEU A 120 -5.98 6.79 -11.18
C LEU A 120 -6.53 7.60 -10.00
N GLY A 121 -6.50 7.03 -8.79
CA GLY A 121 -6.87 7.77 -7.59
C GLY A 121 -5.96 8.98 -7.38
N ARG A 122 -6.47 10.03 -6.71
CA ARG A 122 -5.72 11.29 -6.47
C ARG A 122 -4.34 11.07 -5.85
N VAL A 123 -4.23 10.14 -4.91
CA VAL A 123 -2.95 9.80 -4.25
C VAL A 123 -2.00 9.16 -5.25
N THR A 124 -2.45 8.15 -6.00
CA THR A 124 -1.63 7.46 -7.01
C THR A 124 -1.15 8.43 -8.10
N GLU A 125 -2.01 9.32 -8.57
CA GLU A 125 -1.63 10.34 -9.55
C GLU A 125 -0.59 11.32 -8.98
N SER A 126 -0.75 11.76 -7.73
CA SER A 126 0.20 12.66 -7.08
C SER A 126 1.55 11.99 -6.83
N VAL A 127 1.56 10.71 -6.46
CA VAL A 127 2.81 9.94 -6.32
C VAL A 127 3.50 9.79 -7.67
N LEU A 128 2.75 9.45 -8.73
CA LEU A 128 3.29 9.30 -10.08
C LEU A 128 3.97 10.58 -10.57
N ARG A 129 3.42 11.75 -10.24
CA ARG A 129 4.01 13.06 -10.61
C ARG A 129 5.21 13.44 -9.74
N GLY A 130 5.26 12.95 -8.49
CA GLY A 130 6.24 13.36 -7.48
C GLY A 130 7.49 12.49 -7.40
N THR A 131 7.51 11.30 -8.01
CA THR A 131 8.63 10.37 -7.89
C THR A 131 9.24 10.01 -9.23
N THR A 132 10.52 9.65 -9.22
CA THR A 132 11.24 9.02 -10.35
C THR A 132 11.34 7.50 -10.20
N VAL A 133 10.91 6.96 -9.04
CA VAL A 133 10.88 5.52 -8.80
C VAL A 133 9.78 4.88 -9.67
N PRO A 134 10.02 3.76 -10.34
CA PRO A 134 8.99 3.03 -11.07
C PRO A 134 7.79 2.71 -10.20
N ILE A 135 6.57 2.80 -10.76
CA ILE A 135 5.34 2.49 -10.05
C ILE A 135 4.61 1.36 -10.79
N LEU A 136 4.28 0.30 -10.07
CA LEU A 136 3.33 -0.71 -10.49
C LEU A 136 1.95 -0.35 -9.93
N VAL A 137 1.04 0.01 -10.82
CA VAL A 137 -0.36 0.28 -10.46
C VAL A 137 -1.17 -1.00 -10.67
N VAL A 138 -1.70 -1.53 -9.58
CA VAL A 138 -2.50 -2.75 -9.57
C VAL A 138 -3.98 -2.36 -9.55
N ARG A 139 -4.77 -2.95 -10.44
CA ARG A 139 -6.21 -2.85 -10.33
C ARG A 139 -6.68 -3.75 -9.20
N ALA A 140 -7.21 -3.18 -8.12
CA ALA A 140 -7.73 -3.96 -7.02
C ALA A 140 -9.04 -4.63 -7.43
N ASP A 141 -8.98 -5.92 -7.69
CA ASP A 141 -10.14 -6.79 -7.62
C ASP A 141 -10.34 -7.12 -6.13
N HIS A 142 -11.56 -6.98 -5.64
CA HIS A 142 -11.96 -6.90 -4.23
C HIS A 142 -11.70 -8.14 -3.36
N ALA A 143 -10.75 -9.00 -3.70
CA ALA A 143 -10.44 -10.19 -2.89
C ALA A 143 -9.41 -9.86 -1.81
N PRO A 144 -9.78 -9.90 -0.52
CA PRO A 144 -8.82 -9.78 0.57
C PRO A 144 -7.77 -10.89 0.48
N LEU A 145 -6.56 -10.62 1.01
CA LEU A 145 -5.47 -11.60 1.10
C LEU A 145 -5.88 -12.90 1.82
N ASP A 146 -6.89 -12.82 2.68
CA ASP A 146 -7.42 -13.93 3.48
C ASP A 146 -8.50 -14.73 2.75
N ALA A 147 -8.89 -14.34 1.53
CA ALA A 147 -9.83 -15.15 0.75
C ALA A 147 -9.19 -16.48 0.38
N PRO A 148 -9.84 -17.62 0.66
CA PRO A 148 -9.33 -18.93 0.29
C PRO A 148 -9.05 -18.97 -1.21
N SER A 149 -7.94 -19.62 -1.60
CA SER A 149 -7.43 -19.65 -2.99
C SER A 149 -8.48 -20.04 -4.04
N GLY A 150 -9.53 -20.77 -3.64
CA GLY A 150 -10.66 -21.14 -4.49
C GLY A 150 -11.58 -19.97 -4.86
N ALA A 151 -11.71 -18.94 -4.02
CA ALA A 151 -12.58 -17.80 -4.33
C ALA A 151 -12.02 -16.92 -5.45
N ARG A 152 -10.68 -16.85 -5.57
CA ARG A 152 -10.00 -16.10 -6.64
C ARG A 152 -10.14 -16.74 -8.02
N GLN A 153 -10.29 -18.06 -8.08
CA GLN A 153 -10.49 -18.77 -9.36
C GLN A 153 -11.92 -18.71 -9.85
N ALA A 154 -12.90 -18.68 -8.94
CA ALA A 154 -14.32 -18.60 -9.31
C ALA A 154 -14.70 -17.25 -9.94
N GLU A 155 -14.12 -16.14 -9.46
CA GLU A 155 -14.34 -14.81 -10.05
C GLU A 155 -13.72 -14.65 -11.45
N ARG A 156 -12.60 -15.31 -11.72
CA ARG A 156 -11.99 -15.32 -13.07
C ARG A 156 -12.78 -16.16 -14.07
N ALA A 157 -13.48 -17.19 -13.62
CA ALA A 157 -14.28 -18.09 -14.47
C ALA A 157 -15.65 -17.51 -14.83
N SER A 158 -16.19 -16.57 -14.07
CA SER A 158 -17.50 -15.94 -14.33
C SER A 158 -17.44 -14.73 -15.29
N HIS A 159 -16.27 -14.42 -15.85
CA HIS A 159 -16.03 -13.29 -16.77
C HIS A 159 -15.53 -13.72 -18.16
N VAL A 160 -15.82 -14.96 -18.56
CA VAL A 160 -15.60 -15.44 -19.95
C VAL A 160 -16.92 -15.49 -20.69
#